data_abcb1a2b91c0cc233e11512281f92811
#
_entry.id   abcb1a2b91c0cc233e11512281f92811
#
_cell.length_a   1.000
_cell.length_b   1.000
_cell.length_c   1.000
_cell.angle_alpha   90.00
_cell.angle_beta   90.00
_cell.angle_gamma   90.00
#
_symmetry.space_group_name_H-M   'P 1'
#
loop_
_entity.id
_entity.type
_entity.pdbx_description
1 polymer ?
#
loop_
_entity_poly.entity_id
_entity_poly.type
_entity_poly.pdbx_seq_one_letter_code
_entity_poly.pdbx_strand_id
1 'polypeptide(L)'
;MARRIQSLQSRPLALLAILSLLSLAARVALIGEPCRAPCRASADHILVFDESYYVNAARVIAGVRPPPGATYADAPLGDDPNAEHPQLAKLVIAGSIELFGDGPLAWRLGSLICGSLAILGLYALVRAAGGGPWVALAASALMTFDNLALVHGRIGTLDIYALTAMIWAAVAYLRGRPLLAGALIGVGACCKLVAPYLLPALALFEGFQWLIDRQDAVRRLKRLGACAICAAGVFYLLLAILDRIARPFDPVAGKLVGGGPLGHLAHMISYGASQSSPHGPTGIASYPWEWLVDLKPIMYLNINPSQPAPGLYDIHPAAHFIGMISPPIMLLALPALALALPGAVQARNDVGVIALAWFVGTFVPFELLSLIWSRTSYLYYMVIVMPGIYIAVAELVTRIRVNAKLIGAWAASVV
;
A
#
# COMPACT_ATOMS: atom_id res chain seq x y z
N MET A 1 38.77 6.76 -15.76
CA MET A 1 37.78 7.46 -14.94
C MET A 1 36.37 6.94 -15.23
N ALA A 2 35.89 6.85 -16.45
CA ALA A 2 34.56 6.36 -16.84
C ALA A 2 34.23 4.95 -16.32
N ARG A 3 35.12 3.95 -16.41
CA ARG A 3 34.93 2.59 -15.86
C ARG A 3 34.73 2.57 -14.33
N ARG A 4 35.41 3.46 -13.58
CA ARG A 4 35.26 3.56 -12.13
C ARG A 4 33.93 4.18 -11.74
N ILE A 5 33.41 5.14 -12.50
CA ILE A 5 32.09 5.75 -12.31
C ILE A 5 30.99 4.74 -12.64
N GLN A 6 31.12 3.98 -13.72
CA GLN A 6 30.20 2.90 -14.07
C GLN A 6 30.16 1.80 -13.01
N SER A 7 31.31 1.39 -12.44
CA SER A 7 31.36 0.39 -11.36
C SER A 7 30.73 0.87 -10.06
N LEU A 8 30.80 2.17 -9.76
CA LEU A 8 30.15 2.77 -8.58
C LEU A 8 28.63 2.92 -8.75
N GLN A 9 28.13 3.06 -9.98
CA GLN A 9 26.69 3.14 -10.27
C GLN A 9 26.03 1.77 -10.41
N SER A 10 26.78 0.74 -10.81
CA SER A 10 26.25 -0.63 -10.95
C SER A 10 26.06 -1.36 -9.60
N ARG A 11 26.85 -1.03 -8.59
CA ARG A 11 26.74 -1.66 -7.26
C ARG A 11 25.37 -1.47 -6.59
N PRO A 12 24.77 -0.25 -6.51
CA PRO A 12 23.43 -0.09 -5.92
C PRO A 12 22.35 -0.84 -6.67
N LEU A 13 22.42 -0.96 -8.00
CA LEU A 13 21.45 -1.73 -8.78
C LEU A 13 21.60 -3.24 -8.55
N ALA A 14 22.83 -3.75 -8.46
CA ALA A 14 23.08 -5.15 -8.11
C ALA A 14 22.57 -5.47 -6.69
N LEU A 15 22.82 -4.58 -5.74
CA LEU A 15 22.31 -4.71 -4.38
C LEU A 15 20.77 -4.62 -4.32
N LEU A 16 20.16 -3.73 -5.10
CA LEU A 16 18.71 -3.66 -5.22
C LEU A 16 18.13 -4.96 -5.79
N ALA A 17 18.77 -5.54 -6.81
CA ALA A 17 18.32 -6.82 -7.36
C ALA A 17 18.42 -7.95 -6.33
N ILE A 18 19.54 -8.04 -5.61
CA ILE A 18 19.72 -9.03 -4.52
C ILE A 18 18.66 -8.82 -3.43
N LEU A 19 18.46 -7.58 -2.96
CA LEU A 19 17.47 -7.23 -1.96
C LEU A 19 16.05 -7.63 -2.40
N SER A 20 15.68 -7.30 -3.64
CA SER A 20 14.37 -7.63 -4.19
C SER A 20 14.15 -9.14 -4.33
N LEU A 21 15.18 -9.88 -4.76
CA LEU A 21 15.13 -11.34 -4.87
C LEU A 21 15.04 -12.01 -3.49
N LEU A 22 15.79 -11.56 -2.50
CA LEU A 22 15.70 -12.07 -1.13
C LEU A 22 14.34 -11.79 -0.51
N SER A 23 13.81 -10.58 -0.71
CA SER A 23 12.46 -10.21 -0.26
C SER A 23 11.38 -11.07 -0.91
N LEU A 24 11.50 -11.30 -2.23
CA LEU A 24 10.57 -12.16 -2.95
C LEU A 24 10.69 -13.62 -2.46
N ALA A 25 11.91 -14.14 -2.29
CA ALA A 25 12.15 -15.49 -1.80
C ALA A 25 11.56 -15.69 -0.39
N ALA A 26 11.74 -14.74 0.52
CA ALA A 26 11.16 -14.79 1.86
C ALA A 26 9.61 -14.82 1.83
N ARG A 27 9.00 -13.99 0.99
CA ARG A 27 7.54 -13.96 0.83
C ARG A 27 7.00 -15.25 0.20
N VAL A 28 7.70 -15.80 -0.78
CA VAL A 28 7.33 -17.06 -1.45
C VAL A 28 7.51 -18.24 -0.50
N ALA A 29 8.59 -18.31 0.25
CA ALA A 29 8.83 -19.38 1.22
C ALA A 29 7.73 -19.47 2.28
N LEU A 30 7.13 -18.34 2.62
CA LEU A 30 6.06 -18.25 3.62
C LEU A 30 4.64 -18.14 2.99
N ILE A 31 4.49 -18.37 1.70
CA ILE A 31 3.23 -18.08 0.99
C ILE A 31 2.06 -18.92 1.50
N GLY A 32 2.33 -20.13 1.96
CA GLY A 32 1.34 -21.05 2.52
C GLY A 32 0.95 -20.76 3.97
N GLU A 33 1.73 -19.92 4.66
CA GLU A 33 1.50 -19.66 6.08
C GLU A 33 0.46 -18.55 6.32
N PRO A 34 -0.37 -18.67 7.35
CA PRO A 34 -0.47 -19.79 8.31
C PRO A 34 -1.27 -20.97 7.75
N CYS A 35 -0.96 -22.17 8.21
CA CYS A 35 -1.71 -23.36 7.86
C CYS A 35 -1.90 -24.29 9.07
N ARG A 36 -2.90 -25.18 8.99
CA ARG A 36 -3.13 -26.25 9.96
C ARG A 36 -2.39 -27.51 9.50
N ALA A 37 -1.75 -28.19 10.43
CA ALA A 37 -1.15 -29.50 10.11
C ALA A 37 -2.23 -30.48 9.59
N PRO A 38 -1.95 -31.19 8.49
CA PRO A 38 -0.65 -31.44 7.85
C PRO A 38 -0.27 -30.47 6.72
N CYS A 39 -0.96 -29.35 6.53
CA CYS A 39 -0.68 -28.32 5.51
C CYS A 39 -0.65 -28.88 4.07
N ARG A 40 -1.60 -29.73 3.72
CA ARG A 40 -1.63 -30.42 2.40
C ARG A 40 -2.76 -29.93 1.50
N ALA A 41 -3.90 -29.56 2.08
CA ALA A 41 -5.07 -29.12 1.33
C ALA A 41 -5.22 -27.60 1.41
N SER A 42 -5.87 -26.98 0.41
CA SER A 42 -6.21 -25.54 0.44
C SER A 42 -7.02 -25.17 1.68
N ALA A 43 -7.88 -26.06 2.16
CA ALA A 43 -8.66 -25.87 3.37
C ALA A 43 -7.83 -25.81 4.67
N ASP A 44 -6.59 -26.32 4.64
CA ASP A 44 -5.69 -26.25 5.79
C ASP A 44 -5.10 -24.82 5.97
N HIS A 45 -5.09 -24.03 4.91
CA HIS A 45 -4.54 -22.68 4.92
C HIS A 45 -5.56 -21.67 5.44
N ILE A 46 -5.08 -20.72 6.24
CA ILE A 46 -5.93 -19.74 6.92
C ILE A 46 -5.81 -18.39 6.21
N LEU A 47 -6.95 -17.76 5.97
CA LEU A 47 -7.01 -16.38 5.52
C LEU A 47 -6.66 -15.45 6.67
N VAL A 48 -5.78 -14.48 6.41
CA VAL A 48 -5.26 -13.55 7.40
C VAL A 48 -5.95 -12.20 7.22
N PHE A 49 -6.48 -11.64 8.29
CA PHE A 49 -7.07 -10.30 8.32
C PHE A 49 -8.12 -10.10 7.22
N ASP A 50 -8.01 -9.04 6.45
CA ASP A 50 -8.95 -8.71 5.37
C ASP A 50 -8.94 -9.70 4.19
N GLU A 51 -8.00 -10.67 4.15
CA GLU A 51 -8.10 -11.78 3.17
C GLU A 51 -9.46 -12.48 3.27
N SER A 52 -10.08 -12.53 4.46
CA SER A 52 -11.40 -13.11 4.66
C SER A 52 -12.49 -12.43 3.83
N TYR A 53 -12.33 -11.16 3.51
CA TYR A 53 -13.24 -10.41 2.63
C TYR A 53 -12.79 -10.54 1.17
N TYR A 54 -11.54 -10.20 0.87
CA TYR A 54 -11.09 -10.03 -0.52
C TYR A 54 -10.88 -11.35 -1.26
N VAL A 55 -10.34 -12.36 -0.58
CA VAL A 55 -10.19 -13.70 -1.18
C VAL A 55 -11.54 -14.38 -1.35
N ASN A 56 -12.45 -14.27 -0.36
CA ASN A 56 -13.78 -14.84 -0.51
C ASN A 56 -14.61 -14.11 -1.59
N ALA A 57 -14.47 -12.79 -1.74
CA ALA A 57 -15.07 -12.08 -2.87
C ALA A 57 -14.50 -12.56 -4.19
N ALA A 58 -13.17 -12.73 -4.29
CA ALA A 58 -12.52 -13.25 -5.47
C ALA A 58 -12.94 -14.69 -5.81
N ARG A 59 -13.16 -15.54 -4.81
CA ARG A 59 -13.75 -16.89 -5.00
C ARG A 59 -15.13 -16.78 -5.64
N VAL A 60 -16.01 -15.93 -5.07
CA VAL A 60 -17.37 -15.74 -5.61
C VAL A 60 -17.33 -15.25 -7.06
N ILE A 61 -16.45 -14.28 -7.37
CA ILE A 61 -16.24 -13.76 -8.72
C ILE A 61 -15.76 -14.89 -9.67
N ALA A 62 -14.83 -15.75 -9.24
CA ALA A 62 -14.32 -16.89 -10.00
C ALA A 62 -15.31 -18.09 -10.06
N GLY A 63 -16.52 -17.95 -9.55
CA GLY A 63 -17.53 -19.05 -9.50
C GLY A 63 -17.23 -20.14 -8.46
N VAL A 64 -16.28 -19.89 -7.55
CA VAL A 64 -15.92 -20.79 -6.45
C VAL A 64 -16.68 -20.36 -5.18
N ARG A 65 -17.42 -21.31 -4.59
CA ARG A 65 -18.16 -21.00 -3.35
C ARG A 65 -17.20 -20.98 -2.15
N PRO A 66 -17.20 -19.91 -1.35
CA PRO A 66 -16.49 -19.92 -0.08
C PRO A 66 -16.99 -21.03 0.86
N PRO A 67 -16.18 -21.49 1.82
CA PRO A 67 -16.59 -22.48 2.79
C PRO A 67 -17.87 -22.07 3.55
N PRO A 68 -18.72 -23.03 3.97
CA PRO A 68 -19.91 -22.73 4.76
C PRO A 68 -19.58 -21.90 6.01
N GLY A 69 -20.35 -20.83 6.24
CA GLY A 69 -20.14 -19.89 7.33
C GLY A 69 -19.00 -18.88 7.13
N ALA A 70 -18.24 -18.95 6.02
CA ALA A 70 -17.29 -17.92 5.66
C ALA A 70 -18.00 -16.66 5.13
N THR A 71 -17.29 -15.53 5.16
CA THR A 71 -17.77 -14.29 4.56
C THR A 71 -18.14 -14.53 3.08
N TYR A 72 -19.32 -14.05 2.68
CA TYR A 72 -19.88 -14.17 1.33
C TYR A 72 -20.23 -15.60 0.87
N ALA A 73 -20.34 -16.57 1.77
CA ALA A 73 -20.69 -17.96 1.41
C ALA A 73 -22.01 -18.07 0.62
N ASP A 74 -22.98 -17.21 0.92
CA ASP A 74 -24.31 -17.22 0.30
C ASP A 74 -24.47 -16.19 -0.84
N ALA A 75 -23.40 -15.48 -1.22
CA ALA A 75 -23.45 -14.51 -2.29
C ALA A 75 -23.66 -15.16 -3.67
N PRO A 76 -24.33 -14.48 -4.63
CA PRO A 76 -24.47 -14.96 -6.00
C PRO A 76 -23.10 -15.13 -6.69
N LEU A 77 -22.85 -16.32 -7.22
CA LEU A 77 -21.59 -16.58 -7.94
C LEU A 77 -21.49 -15.75 -9.22
N GLY A 78 -20.30 -15.23 -9.50
CA GLY A 78 -20.00 -14.37 -10.63
C GLY A 78 -20.17 -12.87 -10.31
N ASP A 79 -20.81 -12.51 -9.22
CA ASP A 79 -20.92 -11.12 -8.76
C ASP A 79 -19.81 -10.78 -7.75
N ASP A 80 -19.56 -9.48 -7.51
CA ASP A 80 -18.63 -9.02 -6.48
C ASP A 80 -19.37 -8.67 -5.19
N PRO A 81 -19.33 -9.51 -4.15
CA PRO A 81 -20.04 -9.25 -2.89
C PRO A 81 -19.32 -8.26 -1.96
N ASN A 82 -18.14 -7.79 -2.34
CA ASN A 82 -17.40 -6.76 -1.61
C ASN A 82 -17.50 -5.41 -2.36
N ALA A 83 -18.73 -4.96 -2.60
CA ALA A 83 -19.05 -3.77 -3.38
C ALA A 83 -18.60 -2.45 -2.72
N GLU A 84 -18.18 -2.47 -1.46
CA GLU A 84 -17.58 -1.32 -0.77
C GLU A 84 -16.17 -0.99 -1.23
N HIS A 85 -15.58 -1.82 -2.08
CA HIS A 85 -14.27 -1.62 -2.71
C HIS A 85 -14.33 -1.95 -4.21
N PRO A 86 -13.56 -1.24 -5.06
CA PRO A 86 -13.48 -1.56 -6.49
C PRO A 86 -12.95 -2.96 -6.75
N GLN A 87 -13.25 -3.52 -7.92
CA GLN A 87 -13.05 -4.95 -8.20
C GLN A 87 -11.64 -5.32 -8.66
N LEU A 88 -10.81 -4.40 -9.18
CA LEU A 88 -9.62 -4.77 -9.97
C LEU A 88 -8.66 -5.71 -9.23
N ALA A 89 -8.33 -5.42 -7.98
CA ALA A 89 -7.43 -6.30 -7.22
C ALA A 89 -8.10 -7.66 -6.91
N LYS A 90 -9.41 -7.68 -6.63
CA LYS A 90 -10.18 -8.92 -6.43
C LYS A 90 -10.24 -9.76 -7.71
N LEU A 91 -10.36 -9.11 -8.87
CA LEU A 91 -10.30 -9.79 -10.18
C LEU A 91 -8.93 -10.36 -10.49
N VAL A 92 -7.84 -9.72 -10.05
CA VAL A 92 -6.49 -10.31 -10.14
C VAL A 92 -6.40 -11.58 -9.30
N ILE A 93 -6.95 -11.57 -8.08
CA ILE A 93 -7.01 -12.77 -7.24
C ILE A 93 -7.92 -13.83 -7.88
N ALA A 94 -9.10 -13.46 -8.39
CA ALA A 94 -10.03 -14.36 -9.05
C ALA A 94 -9.39 -15.05 -10.27
N GLY A 95 -8.76 -14.28 -11.15
CA GLY A 95 -8.03 -14.84 -12.29
C GLY A 95 -6.86 -15.74 -11.88
N SER A 96 -6.20 -15.44 -10.76
CA SER A 96 -5.18 -16.34 -10.20
C SER A 96 -5.79 -17.64 -9.67
N ILE A 97 -6.99 -17.60 -9.07
CA ILE A 97 -7.73 -18.80 -8.63
C ILE A 97 -8.13 -19.67 -9.85
N GLU A 98 -8.59 -19.05 -10.94
CA GLU A 98 -8.93 -19.77 -12.16
C GLU A 98 -7.70 -20.45 -12.82
N LEU A 99 -6.54 -19.80 -12.76
CA LEU A 99 -5.31 -20.29 -13.39
C LEU A 99 -4.56 -21.33 -12.55
N PHE A 100 -4.53 -21.17 -11.24
CA PHE A 100 -3.67 -21.97 -10.34
C PHE A 100 -4.45 -22.78 -9.31
N GLY A 101 -5.79 -22.70 -9.33
CA GLY A 101 -6.66 -23.30 -8.32
C GLY A 101 -6.81 -22.46 -7.06
N ASP A 102 -7.83 -22.76 -6.25
CA ASP A 102 -8.13 -22.05 -5.00
C ASP A 102 -7.15 -22.47 -3.91
N GLY A 103 -6.10 -21.70 -3.75
CA GLY A 103 -5.03 -21.94 -2.78
C GLY A 103 -4.18 -20.70 -2.49
N PRO A 104 -3.28 -20.79 -1.48
CA PRO A 104 -2.54 -19.64 -0.98
C PRO A 104 -1.66 -18.94 -2.05
N LEU A 105 -1.15 -19.69 -3.02
CA LEU A 105 -0.43 -19.08 -4.14
C LEU A 105 -1.34 -18.15 -4.93
N ALA A 106 -2.53 -18.63 -5.32
CA ALA A 106 -3.47 -17.83 -6.11
C ALA A 106 -3.97 -16.60 -5.33
N TRP A 107 -4.25 -16.76 -4.05
CA TRP A 107 -4.74 -15.66 -3.22
C TRP A 107 -3.74 -14.51 -3.07
N ARG A 108 -2.44 -14.82 -3.08
CA ARG A 108 -1.34 -13.93 -2.67
C ARG A 108 -0.41 -13.52 -3.81
N LEU A 109 -0.51 -14.15 -4.98
CA LEU A 109 0.39 -13.90 -6.12
C LEU A 109 0.41 -12.43 -6.55
N GLY A 110 -0.76 -11.81 -6.66
CA GLY A 110 -0.85 -10.40 -7.02
C GLY A 110 -0.15 -9.48 -6.03
N SER A 111 -0.28 -9.76 -4.72
CA SER A 111 0.41 -9.01 -3.66
C SER A 111 1.92 -9.20 -3.70
N LEU A 112 2.41 -10.41 -4.01
CA LEU A 112 3.85 -10.68 -4.20
C LEU A 112 4.43 -9.85 -5.34
N ILE A 113 3.73 -9.81 -6.48
CA ILE A 113 4.15 -9.05 -7.66
C ILE A 113 4.13 -7.55 -7.34
N CYS A 114 3.03 -7.05 -6.81
CA CYS A 114 2.87 -5.64 -6.47
C CYS A 114 3.89 -5.20 -5.41
N GLY A 115 4.08 -5.97 -4.34
CA GLY A 115 5.07 -5.65 -3.31
C GLY A 115 6.50 -5.59 -3.85
N SER A 116 6.85 -6.48 -4.78
CA SER A 116 8.17 -6.45 -5.44
C SER A 116 8.30 -5.24 -6.36
N LEU A 117 7.26 -4.93 -7.14
CA LEU A 117 7.23 -3.74 -8.01
C LEU A 117 7.24 -2.43 -7.21
N ALA A 118 6.65 -2.41 -6.01
CA ALA A 118 6.69 -1.25 -5.13
C ALA A 118 8.11 -0.94 -4.63
N ILE A 119 8.90 -1.97 -4.25
CA ILE A 119 10.30 -1.81 -3.86
C ILE A 119 11.13 -1.22 -5.01
N LEU A 120 11.00 -1.77 -6.21
CA LEU A 120 11.67 -1.26 -7.42
C LEU A 120 11.19 0.15 -7.78
N GLY A 121 9.89 0.40 -7.62
CA GLY A 121 9.25 1.69 -7.85
C GLY A 121 9.75 2.76 -6.90
N LEU A 122 9.97 2.45 -5.62
CA LEU A 122 10.49 3.40 -4.64
C LEU A 122 11.94 3.81 -4.97
N TYR A 123 12.78 2.87 -5.41
CA TYR A 123 14.09 3.20 -5.97
C TYR A 123 13.96 4.17 -7.15
N ALA A 124 13.08 3.84 -8.09
CA ALA A 124 12.86 4.67 -9.28
C ALA A 124 12.31 6.06 -8.93
N LEU A 125 11.47 6.17 -7.89
CA LEU A 125 10.91 7.43 -7.40
C LEU A 125 11.99 8.36 -6.85
N VAL A 126 12.85 7.86 -5.97
CA VAL A 126 13.98 8.64 -5.44
C VAL A 126 14.92 9.08 -6.57
N ARG A 127 15.19 8.18 -7.54
CA ARG A 127 16.00 8.51 -8.72
C ARG A 127 15.35 9.57 -9.63
N ALA A 128 14.02 9.50 -9.79
CA ALA A 128 13.26 10.48 -10.57
C ALA A 128 13.22 11.86 -9.90
N ALA A 129 13.29 11.91 -8.58
CA ALA A 129 13.42 13.13 -7.79
C ALA A 129 14.89 13.66 -7.74
N GLY A 130 15.81 13.10 -8.52
CA GLY A 130 17.21 13.53 -8.54
C GLY A 130 18.07 12.96 -7.40
N GLY A 131 17.53 12.10 -6.56
CA GLY A 131 18.27 11.48 -5.45
C GLY A 131 19.39 10.56 -5.90
N GLY A 132 20.44 10.45 -5.08
CA GLY A 132 21.57 9.57 -5.33
C GLY A 132 21.18 8.08 -5.30
N PRO A 133 21.94 7.19 -5.99
CA PRO A 133 21.62 5.78 -6.06
C PRO A 133 21.67 5.07 -4.70
N TRP A 134 22.47 5.55 -3.77
CA TRP A 134 22.57 5.02 -2.40
C TRP A 134 21.38 5.44 -1.53
N VAL A 135 20.88 6.68 -1.68
CA VAL A 135 19.62 7.12 -1.02
C VAL A 135 18.45 6.29 -1.52
N ALA A 136 18.39 6.08 -2.84
CA ALA A 136 17.36 5.26 -3.44
C ALA A 136 17.39 3.79 -2.94
N LEU A 137 18.58 3.20 -2.84
CA LEU A 137 18.77 1.86 -2.29
C LEU A 137 18.36 1.81 -0.81
N ALA A 138 18.75 2.80 0.00
CA ALA A 138 18.41 2.87 1.41
C ALA A 138 16.88 2.96 1.60
N ALA A 139 16.18 3.81 0.85
CA ALA A 139 14.73 3.90 0.90
C ALA A 139 14.05 2.56 0.56
N SER A 140 14.53 1.88 -0.50
CA SER A 140 14.02 0.56 -0.88
C SER A 140 14.31 -0.52 0.15
N ALA A 141 15.48 -0.46 0.82
CA ALA A 141 15.81 -1.37 1.91
C ALA A 141 14.91 -1.18 3.12
N LEU A 142 14.62 0.07 3.51
CA LEU A 142 13.67 0.36 4.59
C LEU A 142 12.29 -0.22 4.28
N MET A 143 11.77 -0.03 3.06
CA MET A 143 10.50 -0.63 2.66
C MET A 143 10.54 -2.17 2.64
N THR A 144 11.69 -2.77 2.31
CA THR A 144 11.84 -4.22 2.25
C THR A 144 11.77 -4.86 3.63
N PHE A 145 12.38 -4.21 4.63
CA PHE A 145 12.47 -4.72 6.00
C PHE A 145 11.40 -4.19 6.94
N ASP A 146 10.58 -3.23 6.48
CA ASP A 146 9.43 -2.80 7.26
C ASP A 146 8.37 -3.89 7.30
N ASN A 147 7.98 -4.29 8.53
CA ASN A 147 7.03 -5.36 8.74
C ASN A 147 5.68 -5.09 8.07
N LEU A 148 5.17 -3.85 8.14
CA LEU A 148 3.88 -3.51 7.53
C LEU A 148 3.91 -3.70 6.00
N ALA A 149 4.95 -3.21 5.33
CA ALA A 149 5.14 -3.38 3.89
C ALA A 149 5.38 -4.85 3.51
N LEU A 150 6.13 -5.61 4.33
CA LEU A 150 6.38 -7.02 4.13
C LEU A 150 5.08 -7.83 4.20
N VAL A 151 4.27 -7.62 5.22
CA VAL A 151 3.01 -8.35 5.44
C VAL A 151 2.02 -8.02 4.31
N HIS A 152 1.76 -6.73 4.01
CA HIS A 152 0.85 -6.35 2.92
C HIS A 152 1.35 -6.76 1.53
N GLY A 153 2.66 -6.85 1.33
CA GLY A 153 3.23 -7.40 0.10
C GLY A 153 3.19 -8.93 0.00
N ARG A 154 2.55 -9.62 0.96
CA ARG A 154 2.46 -11.07 1.02
C ARG A 154 1.02 -11.58 1.15
N ILE A 155 0.15 -10.91 1.90
CA ILE A 155 -1.25 -11.32 2.08
C ILE A 155 -2.16 -10.73 0.99
N GLY A 156 -3.28 -11.37 0.70
CA GLY A 156 -4.22 -10.96 -0.35
C GLY A 156 -5.07 -9.76 0.04
N THR A 157 -4.43 -8.58 0.26
CA THR A 157 -5.10 -7.32 0.57
C THR A 157 -4.96 -6.31 -0.58
N LEU A 158 -5.84 -5.31 -0.62
CA LEU A 158 -5.93 -4.36 -1.75
C LEU A 158 -4.89 -3.23 -1.68
N ASP A 159 -4.33 -2.96 -0.50
CA ASP A 159 -3.49 -1.78 -0.23
C ASP A 159 -2.21 -1.77 -1.05
N ILE A 160 -1.55 -2.92 -1.17
CA ILE A 160 -0.28 -3.01 -1.88
C ILE A 160 -0.42 -2.79 -3.38
N TYR A 161 -1.57 -3.13 -3.97
CA TYR A 161 -1.88 -2.85 -5.37
C TYR A 161 -2.01 -1.34 -5.60
N ALA A 162 -2.81 -0.67 -4.75
CA ALA A 162 -2.98 0.78 -4.81
C ALA A 162 -1.64 1.51 -4.58
N LEU A 163 -0.87 1.12 -3.56
CA LEU A 163 0.45 1.68 -3.27
C LEU A 163 1.41 1.56 -4.46
N THR A 164 1.46 0.38 -5.07
CA THR A 164 2.33 0.15 -6.24
C THR A 164 1.97 1.09 -7.39
N ALA A 165 0.68 1.23 -7.69
CA ALA A 165 0.20 2.16 -8.69
C ALA A 165 0.55 3.62 -8.34
N MET A 166 0.40 4.03 -7.07
CA MET A 166 0.76 5.37 -6.58
C MET A 166 2.26 5.65 -6.77
N ILE A 167 3.14 4.73 -6.39
CA ILE A 167 4.59 4.91 -6.52
C ILE A 167 4.98 5.09 -7.99
N TRP A 168 4.50 4.22 -8.88
CA TRP A 168 4.80 4.31 -10.32
C TRP A 168 4.15 5.51 -10.98
N ALA A 169 2.98 5.96 -10.50
CA ALA A 169 2.37 7.21 -10.94
C ALA A 169 3.24 8.42 -10.57
N ALA A 170 3.78 8.47 -9.35
CA ALA A 170 4.69 9.53 -8.95
C ALA A 170 5.98 9.51 -9.77
N VAL A 171 6.54 8.33 -10.07
CA VAL A 171 7.68 8.20 -11.00
C VAL A 171 7.35 8.78 -12.37
N ALA A 172 6.20 8.44 -12.94
CA ALA A 172 5.75 8.95 -14.23
C ALA A 172 5.57 10.47 -14.20
N TYR A 173 4.96 10.99 -13.13
CA TYR A 173 4.74 12.42 -12.94
C TYR A 173 6.06 13.19 -12.89
N LEU A 174 7.01 12.77 -12.04
CA LEU A 174 8.32 13.41 -11.92
C LEU A 174 9.14 13.36 -13.22
N ARG A 175 8.91 12.32 -14.04
CA ARG A 175 9.50 12.20 -15.40
C ARG A 175 8.78 13.00 -16.49
N GLY A 176 7.85 13.90 -16.10
CA GLY A 176 7.15 14.77 -17.05
C GLY A 176 6.02 14.09 -17.85
N ARG A 177 5.49 12.96 -17.38
CA ARG A 177 4.41 12.18 -18.03
C ARG A 177 3.10 12.24 -17.23
N PRO A 178 2.43 13.41 -17.12
CA PRO A 178 1.27 13.58 -16.25
C PRO A 178 0.06 12.72 -16.64
N LEU A 179 -0.17 12.45 -17.93
CA LEU A 179 -1.27 11.58 -18.36
C LEU A 179 -1.03 10.13 -17.94
N LEU A 180 0.21 9.61 -18.06
CA LEU A 180 0.54 8.27 -17.58
C LEU A 180 0.41 8.19 -16.05
N ALA A 181 0.83 9.24 -15.33
CA ALA A 181 0.64 9.33 -13.90
C ALA A 181 -0.86 9.28 -13.53
N GLY A 182 -1.68 10.06 -14.21
CA GLY A 182 -3.13 10.02 -14.03
C GLY A 182 -3.73 8.64 -14.32
N ALA A 183 -3.33 8.01 -15.42
CA ALA A 183 -3.80 6.67 -15.75
C ALA A 183 -3.46 5.65 -14.66
N LEU A 184 -2.23 5.68 -14.12
CA LEU A 184 -1.81 4.80 -13.03
C LEU A 184 -2.57 5.08 -11.72
N ILE A 185 -2.87 6.36 -11.41
CA ILE A 185 -3.74 6.70 -10.26
C ILE A 185 -5.14 6.12 -10.46
N GLY A 186 -5.72 6.27 -11.66
CA GLY A 186 -7.03 5.72 -11.99
C GLY A 186 -7.09 4.19 -11.86
N VAL A 187 -6.06 3.49 -12.35
CA VAL A 187 -5.91 2.04 -12.18
C VAL A 187 -5.77 1.67 -10.70
N GLY A 188 -4.94 2.38 -9.94
CA GLY A 188 -4.80 2.19 -8.49
C GLY A 188 -6.10 2.44 -7.75
N ALA A 189 -6.88 3.45 -8.15
CA ALA A 189 -8.20 3.73 -7.59
C ALA A 189 -9.19 2.59 -7.83
N CYS A 190 -9.08 1.86 -8.96
CA CYS A 190 -9.86 0.65 -9.22
C CYS A 190 -9.40 -0.57 -8.40
N CYS A 191 -8.24 -0.51 -7.75
CA CYS A 191 -7.84 -1.48 -6.74
C CYS A 191 -8.35 -1.08 -5.33
N LYS A 192 -8.14 0.18 -4.94
CA LYS A 192 -8.62 0.75 -3.67
C LYS A 192 -8.71 2.27 -3.77
N LEU A 193 -9.79 2.87 -3.24
CA LEU A 193 -10.07 4.32 -3.32
C LEU A 193 -9.08 5.21 -2.53
N VAL A 194 -8.00 4.66 -2.01
CA VAL A 194 -6.90 5.44 -1.38
C VAL A 194 -5.86 5.94 -2.39
N ALA A 195 -5.78 5.36 -3.60
CA ALA A 195 -4.80 5.77 -4.60
C ALA A 195 -4.90 7.26 -5.01
N PRO A 196 -6.09 7.89 -5.13
CA PRO A 196 -6.23 9.32 -5.33
C PRO A 196 -5.57 10.22 -4.29
N TYR A 197 -5.19 9.72 -3.10
CA TYR A 197 -4.43 10.49 -2.10
C TYR A 197 -3.05 10.92 -2.62
N LEU A 198 -2.59 10.34 -3.73
CA LEU A 198 -1.41 10.86 -4.42
C LEU A 198 -1.66 12.23 -5.06
N LEU A 199 -2.88 12.58 -5.45
CA LEU A 199 -3.17 13.90 -6.05
C LEU A 199 -2.88 15.07 -5.09
N PRO A 200 -3.33 15.07 -3.82
CA PRO A 200 -2.89 16.05 -2.83
C PRO A 200 -1.36 16.09 -2.66
N ALA A 201 -0.71 14.93 -2.65
CA ALA A 201 0.75 14.87 -2.54
C ALA A 201 1.45 15.54 -3.75
N LEU A 202 0.97 15.29 -4.98
CA LEU A 202 1.49 15.95 -6.18
C LEU A 202 1.17 17.44 -6.19
N ALA A 203 0.00 17.86 -5.68
CA ALA A 203 -0.35 19.27 -5.56
C ALA A 203 0.59 20.00 -4.59
N LEU A 204 0.88 19.38 -3.43
CA LEU A 204 1.85 19.89 -2.48
C LEU A 204 3.26 19.95 -3.08
N PHE A 205 3.68 18.92 -3.81
CA PHE A 205 4.96 18.92 -4.51
C PHE A 205 5.06 20.10 -5.48
N GLU A 206 4.07 20.32 -6.34
CA GLU A 206 4.05 21.47 -7.26
C GLU A 206 3.98 22.81 -6.52
N GLY A 207 3.25 22.87 -5.40
CA GLY A 207 3.18 24.04 -4.54
C GLY A 207 4.54 24.40 -3.91
N PHE A 208 5.25 23.42 -3.36
CA PHE A 208 6.62 23.63 -2.85
C PHE A 208 7.58 24.06 -3.95
N GLN A 209 7.52 23.41 -5.12
CA GLN A 209 8.34 23.79 -6.27
C GLN A 209 8.05 25.24 -6.72
N TRP A 210 6.80 25.65 -6.73
CA TRP A 210 6.43 27.02 -7.04
C TRP A 210 6.92 28.02 -5.99
N LEU A 211 6.86 27.67 -4.70
CA LEU A 211 7.38 28.53 -3.62
C LEU A 211 8.89 28.74 -3.74
N ILE A 212 9.62 27.74 -4.22
CA ILE A 212 11.09 27.79 -4.40
C ILE A 212 11.47 28.62 -5.63
N ASP A 213 10.76 28.44 -6.76
CA ASP A 213 11.15 28.98 -8.05
C ASP A 213 10.27 30.14 -8.54
N ARG A 214 9.04 30.29 -8.03
CA ARG A 214 8.07 31.33 -8.42
C ARG A 214 7.77 31.41 -9.92
N GLN A 215 8.24 30.45 -10.72
CA GLN A 215 8.05 30.41 -12.17
C GLN A 215 7.00 29.38 -12.55
N ASP A 216 6.42 29.56 -13.74
CA ASP A 216 5.57 28.57 -14.42
C ASP A 216 4.36 28.02 -13.64
N ALA A 217 3.72 28.81 -12.75
CA ALA A 217 2.54 28.39 -12.00
C ALA A 217 1.43 27.81 -12.92
N VAL A 218 1.20 28.43 -14.08
CA VAL A 218 0.20 27.99 -15.05
C VAL A 218 0.57 26.62 -15.65
N ARG A 219 1.83 26.38 -15.97
CA ARG A 219 2.30 25.11 -16.50
C ARG A 219 2.17 24.00 -15.46
N ARG A 220 2.52 24.28 -14.19
CA ARG A 220 2.37 23.35 -13.06
C ARG A 220 0.91 22.99 -12.84
N LEU A 221 0.01 23.99 -12.84
CA LEU A 221 -1.42 23.76 -12.68
C LEU A 221 -2.01 22.96 -13.86
N LYS A 222 -1.62 23.26 -15.11
CA LYS A 222 -2.04 22.48 -16.29
C LYS A 222 -1.57 21.02 -16.20
N ARG A 223 -0.35 20.79 -15.73
CA ARG A 223 0.24 19.46 -15.56
C ARG A 223 -0.52 18.66 -14.49
N LEU A 224 -0.80 19.27 -13.34
CA LEU A 224 -1.56 18.64 -12.26
C LEU A 224 -3.02 18.40 -12.70
N GLY A 225 -3.64 19.37 -13.34
CA GLY A 225 -5.00 19.25 -13.90
C GLY A 225 -5.11 18.12 -14.92
N ALA A 226 -4.17 18.02 -15.86
CA ALA A 226 -4.13 16.94 -16.84
C ALA A 226 -4.00 15.55 -16.15
N CYS A 227 -3.17 15.46 -15.11
CA CYS A 227 -3.04 14.24 -14.31
C CYS A 227 -4.36 13.88 -13.62
N ALA A 228 -4.99 14.84 -12.93
CA ALA A 228 -6.24 14.62 -12.19
C ALA A 228 -7.42 14.25 -13.10
N ILE A 229 -7.58 14.95 -14.23
CA ILE A 229 -8.64 14.64 -15.21
C ILE A 229 -8.43 13.25 -15.81
N CYS A 230 -7.19 12.91 -16.17
CA CYS A 230 -6.88 11.58 -16.68
C CYS A 230 -7.15 10.50 -15.63
N ALA A 231 -6.79 10.73 -14.35
CA ALA A 231 -7.07 9.80 -13.25
C ALA A 231 -8.57 9.54 -13.09
N ALA A 232 -9.38 10.60 -13.07
CA ALA A 232 -10.83 10.49 -12.95
C ALA A 232 -11.44 9.77 -14.17
N GLY A 233 -10.99 10.11 -15.39
CA GLY A 233 -11.48 9.48 -16.62
C GLY A 233 -11.14 7.98 -16.68
N VAL A 234 -9.89 7.60 -16.38
CA VAL A 234 -9.47 6.19 -16.36
C VAL A 234 -10.19 5.42 -15.27
N PHE A 235 -10.31 5.99 -14.06
CA PHE A 235 -11.06 5.36 -12.98
C PHE A 235 -12.51 5.09 -13.39
N TYR A 236 -13.22 6.10 -13.92
CA TYR A 236 -14.61 5.96 -14.32
C TYR A 236 -14.80 4.93 -15.44
N LEU A 237 -13.99 5.00 -16.48
CA LEU A 237 -14.10 4.10 -17.63
C LEU A 237 -13.75 2.65 -17.22
N LEU A 238 -12.69 2.49 -16.44
CA LEU A 238 -12.29 1.16 -15.97
C LEU A 238 -13.33 0.60 -15.00
N LEU A 239 -13.84 1.38 -14.04
CA LEU A 239 -14.90 0.94 -13.14
C LEU A 239 -16.14 0.49 -13.92
N ALA A 240 -16.52 1.24 -14.99
CA ALA A 240 -17.64 0.85 -15.86
C ALA A 240 -17.43 -0.49 -16.57
N ILE A 241 -16.21 -0.83 -16.91
CA ILE A 241 -15.86 -2.14 -17.49
C ILE A 241 -15.91 -3.22 -16.40
N LEU A 242 -15.31 -2.95 -15.24
CA LEU A 242 -15.23 -3.88 -14.11
C LEU A 242 -16.62 -4.24 -13.58
N ASP A 243 -17.53 -3.27 -13.49
CA ASP A 243 -18.93 -3.47 -13.09
C ASP A 243 -19.72 -4.38 -14.03
N ARG A 244 -19.23 -4.57 -15.29
CA ARG A 244 -19.81 -5.54 -16.23
C ARG A 244 -19.21 -6.92 -16.12
N ILE A 245 -17.94 -7.01 -15.70
CA ILE A 245 -17.24 -8.28 -15.52
C ILE A 245 -17.67 -8.95 -14.22
N ALA A 246 -17.71 -8.20 -13.11
CA ALA A 246 -18.16 -8.67 -11.81
C ALA A 246 -19.09 -7.58 -11.22
N ARG A 247 -20.39 -7.81 -11.29
CA ARG A 247 -21.38 -6.81 -10.87
C ARG A 247 -21.32 -6.59 -9.37
N PRO A 248 -21.29 -5.33 -8.91
CA PRO A 248 -21.24 -5.05 -7.49
C PRO A 248 -22.54 -5.49 -6.80
N PHE A 249 -22.43 -6.37 -5.81
CA PHE A 249 -23.55 -6.91 -5.04
C PHE A 249 -23.41 -6.49 -3.57
N ASP A 250 -24.47 -5.92 -3.03
CA ASP A 250 -24.56 -5.58 -1.61
C ASP A 250 -25.15 -6.77 -0.83
N PRO A 251 -24.32 -7.50 -0.07
CA PRO A 251 -24.80 -8.67 0.67
C PRO A 251 -25.72 -8.31 1.83
N VAL A 252 -25.65 -7.08 2.37
CA VAL A 252 -26.54 -6.62 3.45
C VAL A 252 -27.92 -6.31 2.90
N ALA A 253 -27.98 -5.63 1.76
CA ALA A 253 -29.24 -5.34 1.09
C ALA A 253 -29.79 -6.51 0.26
N GLY A 254 -28.99 -7.55 0.01
CA GLY A 254 -29.36 -8.73 -0.78
C GLY A 254 -29.62 -8.41 -2.26
N LYS A 255 -28.98 -7.38 -2.83
CA LYS A 255 -29.25 -6.90 -4.20
C LYS A 255 -28.01 -6.32 -4.86
N LEU A 256 -28.07 -6.23 -6.20
CA LEU A 256 -27.05 -5.53 -6.96
C LEU A 256 -27.06 -4.03 -6.67
N VAL A 257 -25.89 -3.41 -6.64
CA VAL A 257 -25.75 -1.95 -6.54
C VAL A 257 -26.16 -1.33 -7.86
N GLY A 258 -27.19 -0.52 -7.84
CA GLY A 258 -27.76 0.14 -9.04
C GLY A 258 -27.02 1.43 -9.40
N GLY A 259 -27.41 2.05 -10.54
CA GLY A 259 -26.90 3.36 -10.97
C GLY A 259 -25.58 3.34 -11.72
N GLY A 260 -25.10 2.15 -12.11
CA GLY A 260 -23.84 1.99 -12.86
C GLY A 260 -22.62 2.46 -12.08
N PRO A 261 -21.51 2.87 -12.76
CA PRO A 261 -20.26 3.22 -12.08
C PRO A 261 -20.40 4.38 -11.09
N LEU A 262 -21.28 5.35 -11.37
CA LEU A 262 -21.54 6.45 -10.43
C LEU A 262 -22.32 5.97 -9.19
N GLY A 263 -23.29 5.08 -9.38
CA GLY A 263 -24.01 4.46 -8.28
C GLY A 263 -23.09 3.58 -7.43
N HIS A 264 -22.20 2.82 -8.05
CA HIS A 264 -21.18 2.04 -7.35
C HIS A 264 -20.22 2.95 -6.57
N LEU A 265 -19.71 4.02 -7.18
CA LEU A 265 -18.88 5.01 -6.48
C LEU A 265 -19.64 5.64 -5.29
N ALA A 266 -20.90 6.00 -5.46
CA ALA A 266 -21.73 6.54 -4.40
C ALA A 266 -21.91 5.52 -3.26
N HIS A 267 -22.11 4.24 -3.57
CA HIS A 267 -22.17 3.15 -2.58
C HIS A 267 -20.86 3.05 -1.78
N MET A 268 -19.70 3.01 -2.46
CA MET A 268 -18.39 2.97 -1.80
C MET A 268 -18.15 4.18 -0.88
N ILE A 269 -18.52 5.39 -1.33
CA ILE A 269 -18.39 6.62 -0.52
C ILE A 269 -19.35 6.56 0.68
N SER A 270 -20.60 6.13 0.49
CA SER A 270 -21.59 6.00 1.56
C SER A 270 -21.12 4.98 2.62
N TYR A 271 -20.64 3.82 2.19
CA TYR A 271 -20.03 2.85 3.09
C TYR A 271 -18.85 3.45 3.84
N GLY A 272 -17.93 4.11 3.12
CA GLY A 272 -16.80 4.80 3.75
C GLY A 272 -17.25 5.83 4.80
N ALA A 273 -18.30 6.60 4.55
CA ALA A 273 -18.84 7.60 5.47
C ALA A 273 -19.57 6.96 6.68
N SER A 274 -20.18 5.79 6.50
CA SER A 274 -20.84 5.08 7.61
C SER A 274 -19.87 4.51 8.64
N GLN A 275 -18.60 4.30 8.25
CA GLN A 275 -17.55 3.83 9.15
C GLN A 275 -17.09 4.96 10.07
N SER A 276 -17.81 5.17 11.17
CA SER A 276 -17.52 6.25 12.11
C SER A 276 -17.41 5.77 13.55
N SER A 277 -16.62 6.46 14.35
CA SER A 277 -16.40 6.20 15.77
C SER A 277 -16.60 7.50 16.57
N PRO A 278 -17.86 7.96 16.74
CA PRO A 278 -18.16 9.26 17.39
C PRO A 278 -17.66 9.36 18.83
N HIS A 279 -17.51 8.24 19.52
CA HIS A 279 -17.01 8.15 20.90
C HIS A 279 -15.53 7.77 20.99
N GLY A 280 -14.81 7.86 19.88
CA GLY A 280 -13.43 7.46 19.75
C GLY A 280 -13.22 6.04 19.23
N PRO A 281 -12.00 5.72 18.75
CA PRO A 281 -11.68 4.42 18.19
C PRO A 281 -11.79 3.30 19.21
N THR A 282 -12.39 2.16 18.80
CA THR A 282 -12.50 0.96 19.61
C THR A 282 -11.90 -0.24 18.90
N GLY A 283 -11.59 -1.32 19.63
CA GLY A 283 -11.00 -2.53 19.08
C GLY A 283 -9.65 -2.26 18.40
N ILE A 284 -9.54 -2.63 17.12
CA ILE A 284 -8.31 -2.44 16.30
C ILE A 284 -8.22 -1.05 15.69
N ALA A 285 -9.26 -0.21 15.81
CA ALA A 285 -9.24 1.15 15.31
C ALA A 285 -8.36 2.06 16.17
N SER A 286 -7.78 3.08 15.57
CA SER A 286 -6.90 4.05 16.22
C SER A 286 -6.98 5.39 15.53
N TYR A 287 -6.60 6.47 16.25
CA TYR A 287 -6.44 7.77 15.63
C TYR A 287 -5.18 7.80 14.75
N PRO A 288 -5.17 8.53 13.61
CA PRO A 288 -4.00 8.60 12.74
C PRO A 288 -2.74 9.11 13.43
N TRP A 289 -2.83 10.08 14.35
CA TRP A 289 -1.68 10.56 15.12
C TRP A 289 -1.05 9.48 16.02
N GLU A 290 -1.82 8.46 16.46
CA GLU A 290 -1.29 7.31 17.22
C GLU A 290 -0.35 6.43 16.37
N TRP A 291 -0.52 6.43 15.03
CA TRP A 291 0.31 5.64 14.12
C TRP A 291 1.75 6.16 14.03
N LEU A 292 1.96 7.46 14.28
CA LEU A 292 3.31 8.05 14.25
C LEU A 292 4.23 7.51 15.35
N VAL A 293 3.67 6.91 16.38
CA VAL A 293 4.38 6.30 17.50
C VAL A 293 4.02 4.83 17.70
N ASP A 294 3.32 4.25 16.73
CA ASP A 294 2.94 2.82 16.66
C ASP A 294 2.26 2.30 17.95
N LEU A 295 1.39 3.13 18.54
CA LEU A 295 0.77 2.84 19.84
C LEU A 295 -0.22 1.67 19.83
N LYS A 296 -0.80 1.36 18.66
CA LYS A 296 -1.80 0.29 18.51
C LYS A 296 -1.49 -0.61 17.32
N PRO A 297 -0.48 -1.48 17.39
CA PRO A 297 -0.26 -2.50 16.38
C PRO A 297 -1.50 -3.41 16.29
N ILE A 298 -1.83 -3.85 15.08
CA ILE A 298 -3.01 -4.66 14.81
C ILE A 298 -2.59 -6.13 14.73
N MET A 299 -3.16 -6.96 15.58
CA MET A 299 -3.01 -8.41 15.45
C MET A 299 -3.88 -8.91 14.30
N TYR A 300 -3.29 -9.17 13.14
CA TYR A 300 -3.98 -9.71 11.96
C TYR A 300 -4.37 -11.16 12.12
N LEU A 301 -3.59 -11.91 12.85
CA LEU A 301 -3.89 -13.24 13.32
C LEU A 301 -3.27 -13.41 14.71
N ASN A 302 -4.11 -13.70 15.67
CA ASN A 302 -3.69 -14.04 17.03
C ASN A 302 -4.16 -15.45 17.35
N ILE A 303 -3.22 -16.35 17.61
CA ILE A 303 -3.52 -17.69 18.10
C ILE A 303 -3.21 -17.67 19.58
N ASN A 304 -4.25 -17.65 20.39
CA ASN A 304 -4.12 -17.75 21.83
C ASN A 304 -4.18 -19.24 22.24
N PRO A 305 -3.05 -19.85 22.68
CA PRO A 305 -3.03 -21.25 23.08
C PRO A 305 -3.88 -21.55 24.32
N SER A 306 -4.26 -20.53 25.09
CA SER A 306 -5.13 -20.69 26.26
C SER A 306 -6.65 -20.62 25.95
N GLN A 307 -7.03 -20.27 24.73
CA GLN A 307 -8.41 -20.27 24.27
C GLN A 307 -8.55 -21.21 23.08
N PRO A 308 -8.96 -22.48 23.32
CA PRO A 308 -9.11 -23.46 22.26
C PRO A 308 -10.28 -23.10 21.33
N ALA A 309 -9.99 -22.42 20.23
CA ALA A 309 -10.85 -22.52 19.08
C ALA A 309 -10.55 -23.87 18.39
N PRO A 310 -11.56 -24.71 18.09
CA PRO A 310 -11.32 -25.99 17.46
C PRO A 310 -10.45 -25.85 16.21
N GLY A 311 -9.37 -26.60 16.15
CA GLY A 311 -8.42 -26.61 15.01
C GLY A 311 -7.37 -25.51 14.96
N LEU A 312 -7.27 -24.63 15.97
CA LEU A 312 -6.19 -23.63 16.05
C LEU A 312 -4.88 -24.19 16.66
N TYR A 313 -4.96 -25.29 17.40
CA TYR A 313 -3.75 -25.94 17.98
C TYR A 313 -2.84 -26.60 16.94
N ASP A 314 -3.40 -26.93 15.77
CA ASP A 314 -2.69 -27.63 14.71
C ASP A 314 -2.07 -26.66 13.70
N ILE A 315 -1.99 -25.35 14.02
CA ILE A 315 -1.36 -24.38 13.15
C ILE A 315 0.13 -24.49 13.26
N HIS A 316 0.76 -24.69 12.13
CA HIS A 316 2.21 -24.83 12.03
C HIS A 316 2.79 -23.90 10.96
N PRO A 317 3.87 -23.17 11.28
CA PRO A 317 4.33 -22.85 12.63
C PRO A 317 3.30 -22.00 13.37
N ALA A 318 3.35 -21.94 14.70
CA ALA A 318 2.54 -20.99 15.45
C ALA A 318 2.84 -19.58 14.95
N ALA A 319 1.91 -19.03 14.17
CA ALA A 319 2.17 -17.82 13.39
C ALA A 319 1.38 -16.66 13.98
N HIS A 320 2.09 -15.61 14.34
CA HIS A 320 1.50 -14.32 14.66
C HIS A 320 1.72 -13.37 13.48
N PHE A 321 0.63 -12.79 12.96
CA PHE A 321 0.70 -11.72 11.97
C PHE A 321 0.35 -10.41 12.65
N ILE A 322 1.32 -9.49 12.68
CA ILE A 322 1.15 -8.19 13.31
C ILE A 322 1.24 -7.12 12.22
N GLY A 323 0.19 -6.30 12.09
CA GLY A 323 0.21 -5.05 11.33
C GLY A 323 0.83 -3.97 12.19
N MET A 324 2.13 -3.80 12.06
CA MET A 324 2.93 -2.86 12.84
C MET A 324 4.03 -2.29 11.93
N ILE A 325 4.37 -1.03 12.12
CA ILE A 325 5.50 -0.41 11.43
C ILE A 325 6.78 -0.77 12.19
N SER A 326 7.92 -0.85 11.48
CA SER A 326 9.20 -1.08 12.14
C SER A 326 9.54 0.07 13.11
N PRO A 327 9.60 -0.15 14.45
CA PRO A 327 9.83 0.92 15.42
C PRO A 327 11.14 1.69 15.19
N PRO A 328 12.26 1.07 14.78
CA PRO A 328 13.48 1.81 14.45
C PRO A 328 13.31 2.79 13.30
N ILE A 329 12.43 2.50 12.32
CA ILE A 329 12.11 3.44 11.24
C ILE A 329 11.33 4.62 11.80
N MET A 330 10.30 4.35 12.62
CA MET A 330 9.45 5.39 13.20
C MET A 330 10.20 6.29 14.17
N LEU A 331 11.20 5.79 14.87
CA LEU A 331 12.08 6.60 15.74
C LEU A 331 12.73 7.75 14.96
N LEU A 332 13.07 7.53 13.68
CA LEU A 332 13.69 8.55 12.83
C LEU A 332 12.70 9.28 11.95
N ALA A 333 11.43 8.90 11.89
CA ALA A 333 10.45 9.45 10.96
C ALA A 333 10.24 10.96 11.15
N LEU A 334 9.86 11.40 12.34
CA LEU A 334 9.62 12.82 12.64
C LEU A 334 10.88 13.68 12.50
N PRO A 335 12.05 13.31 13.09
CA PRO A 335 13.30 14.02 12.85
C PRO A 335 13.67 14.11 11.36
N ALA A 336 13.49 13.03 10.59
CA ALA A 336 13.80 13.01 9.16
C ALA A 336 12.89 13.96 8.37
N LEU A 337 11.59 13.93 8.62
CA LEU A 337 10.63 14.83 7.99
C LEU A 337 10.88 16.29 8.38
N ALA A 338 11.19 16.57 9.64
CA ALA A 338 11.51 17.92 10.11
C ALA A 338 12.77 18.48 9.44
N LEU A 339 13.81 17.64 9.25
CA LEU A 339 15.06 18.04 8.57
C LEU A 339 14.92 18.09 7.05
N ALA A 340 13.96 17.38 6.46
CA ALA A 340 13.70 17.45 5.03
C ALA A 340 13.18 18.83 4.60
N LEU A 341 12.42 19.54 5.45
CA LEU A 341 11.85 20.84 5.10
C LEU A 341 12.91 21.94 4.83
N PRO A 342 13.85 22.24 5.74
CA PRO A 342 14.93 23.19 5.43
C PRO A 342 15.79 22.74 4.26
N GLY A 343 16.09 21.45 4.14
CA GLY A 343 16.84 20.90 3.01
C GLY A 343 16.12 21.06 1.67
N ALA A 344 14.81 20.88 1.66
CA ALA A 344 13.99 21.12 0.48
C ALA A 344 14.02 22.58 0.02
N VAL A 345 13.83 23.51 0.96
CA VAL A 345 13.75 24.95 0.68
C VAL A 345 15.12 25.55 0.33
N GLN A 346 16.16 25.26 1.12
CA GLN A 346 17.47 25.88 0.98
C GLN A 346 18.31 25.25 -0.15
N ALA A 347 18.30 23.92 -0.24
CA ALA A 347 19.12 23.19 -1.22
C ALA A 347 18.38 22.88 -2.53
N ARG A 348 17.13 23.31 -2.69
CA ARG A 348 16.27 22.96 -3.85
C ARG A 348 16.25 21.46 -4.11
N ASN A 349 16.09 20.69 -3.03
CA ASN A 349 16.21 19.23 -3.05
C ASN A 349 14.84 18.59 -3.27
N ASP A 350 14.59 18.15 -4.49
CA ASP A 350 13.31 17.51 -4.86
C ASP A 350 13.05 16.21 -4.11
N VAL A 351 14.07 15.52 -3.60
CA VAL A 351 13.90 14.30 -2.77
C VAL A 351 13.23 14.65 -1.44
N GLY A 352 13.70 15.69 -0.76
CA GLY A 352 13.05 16.18 0.47
C GLY A 352 11.64 16.72 0.21
N VAL A 353 11.46 17.43 -0.92
CA VAL A 353 10.13 17.94 -1.31
C VAL A 353 9.15 16.80 -1.54
N ILE A 354 9.50 15.77 -2.30
CA ILE A 354 8.59 14.64 -2.57
C ILE A 354 8.32 13.82 -1.30
N ALA A 355 9.32 13.65 -0.42
CA ALA A 355 9.14 12.97 0.85
C ALA A 355 8.09 13.66 1.73
N LEU A 356 8.21 14.97 1.90
CA LEU A 356 7.26 15.80 2.67
C LEU A 356 5.89 15.85 2.00
N ALA A 357 5.85 16.11 0.69
CA ALA A 357 4.61 16.19 -0.06
C ALA A 357 3.84 14.86 -0.04
N TRP A 358 4.56 13.74 -0.16
CA TRP A 358 3.98 12.41 -0.03
C TRP A 358 3.40 12.21 1.36
N PHE A 359 4.21 12.40 2.41
CA PHE A 359 3.76 12.22 3.79
C PHE A 359 2.55 13.10 4.11
N VAL A 360 2.63 14.40 3.88
CA VAL A 360 1.54 15.33 4.21
C VAL A 360 0.30 15.03 3.36
N GLY A 361 0.47 14.82 2.06
CA GLY A 361 -0.65 14.59 1.12
C GLY A 361 -1.37 13.25 1.32
N THR A 362 -0.72 12.26 1.95
CA THR A 362 -1.34 10.97 2.22
C THR A 362 -1.78 10.80 3.68
N PHE A 363 -1.08 11.43 4.64
CA PHE A 363 -1.37 11.31 6.07
C PHE A 363 -2.46 12.29 6.54
N VAL A 364 -2.34 13.57 6.16
CA VAL A 364 -3.27 14.61 6.63
C VAL A 364 -4.73 14.34 6.24
N PRO A 365 -5.06 13.79 5.06
CA PRO A 365 -6.43 13.41 4.77
C PRO A 365 -7.04 12.42 5.77
N PHE A 366 -6.30 11.43 6.27
CA PHE A 366 -6.78 10.52 7.30
C PHE A 366 -7.04 11.25 8.63
N GLU A 367 -6.13 12.18 8.99
CA GLU A 367 -6.28 12.99 10.20
C GLU A 367 -7.53 13.87 10.12
N LEU A 368 -7.74 14.56 9.01
CA LEU A 368 -8.92 15.40 8.79
C LEU A 368 -10.22 14.57 8.79
N LEU A 369 -10.25 13.41 8.14
CA LEU A 369 -11.41 12.52 8.16
C LEU A 369 -11.72 12.03 9.59
N SER A 370 -10.69 11.70 10.36
CA SER A 370 -10.85 11.24 11.74
C SER A 370 -11.33 12.36 12.66
N LEU A 371 -10.74 13.57 12.57
CA LEU A 371 -11.06 14.70 13.47
C LEU A 371 -12.39 15.38 13.13
N ILE A 372 -12.72 15.53 11.83
CA ILE A 372 -13.89 16.30 11.38
C ILE A 372 -15.14 15.41 11.31
N TRP A 373 -14.99 14.17 10.81
CA TRP A 373 -16.13 13.25 10.58
C TRP A 373 -16.11 12.03 11.49
N SER A 374 -15.23 11.99 12.49
CA SER A 374 -15.06 10.83 13.39
C SER A 374 -14.88 9.51 12.62
N ARG A 375 -14.25 9.58 11.43
CA ARG A 375 -14.04 8.42 10.56
C ARG A 375 -13.18 7.39 11.28
N THR A 376 -13.66 6.16 11.35
CA THR A 376 -12.88 5.03 11.88
C THR A 376 -11.63 4.82 11.01
N SER A 377 -10.48 4.79 11.64
CA SER A 377 -9.18 4.69 10.98
C SER A 377 -8.34 3.59 11.61
N TYR A 378 -7.39 3.06 10.85
CA TYR A 378 -6.59 1.89 11.23
C TYR A 378 -5.13 2.08 10.87
N LEU A 379 -4.21 1.57 11.70
CA LEU A 379 -2.76 1.66 11.51
C LEU A 379 -2.31 1.21 10.12
N TYR A 380 -2.92 0.19 9.54
CA TYR A 380 -2.51 -0.34 8.25
C TYR A 380 -2.67 0.66 7.09
N TYR A 381 -3.43 1.74 7.26
CA TYR A 381 -3.45 2.83 6.27
C TYR A 381 -2.09 3.50 6.12
N MET A 382 -1.19 3.33 7.08
CA MET A 382 0.20 3.79 6.94
C MET A 382 0.94 3.12 5.77
N VAL A 383 0.50 1.99 5.26
CA VAL A 383 1.09 1.37 4.06
C VAL A 383 1.27 2.38 2.93
N ILE A 384 0.25 3.23 2.66
CA ILE A 384 0.33 4.23 1.60
C ILE A 384 1.08 5.51 2.02
N VAL A 385 1.26 5.75 3.31
CA VAL A 385 1.95 6.92 3.86
C VAL A 385 3.47 6.70 3.93
N MET A 386 3.89 5.48 4.22
CA MET A 386 5.28 5.12 4.50
C MET A 386 6.31 5.48 3.42
N PRO A 387 6.03 5.50 2.11
CA PRO A 387 7.02 5.91 1.11
C PRO A 387 7.66 7.27 1.40
N GLY A 388 6.87 8.25 1.86
CA GLY A 388 7.41 9.56 2.26
C GLY A 388 8.40 9.45 3.43
N ILE A 389 8.07 8.61 4.41
CA ILE A 389 8.93 8.35 5.58
C ILE A 389 10.21 7.60 5.17
N TYR A 390 10.11 6.54 4.35
CA TYR A 390 11.30 5.81 3.88
C TYR A 390 12.27 6.73 3.13
N ILE A 391 11.75 7.62 2.27
CA ILE A 391 12.57 8.57 1.52
C ILE A 391 13.25 9.57 2.49
N ALA A 392 12.49 10.15 3.42
CA ALA A 392 13.03 11.12 4.38
C ALA A 392 14.11 10.49 5.28
N VAL A 393 13.85 9.29 5.84
CA VAL A 393 14.80 8.56 6.69
C VAL A 393 16.04 8.15 5.90
N ALA A 394 15.89 7.64 4.67
CA ALA A 394 17.02 7.30 3.81
C ALA A 394 17.89 8.52 3.50
N GLU A 395 17.28 9.67 3.24
CA GLU A 395 18.00 10.91 3.03
C GLU A 395 18.73 11.37 4.29
N LEU A 396 18.09 11.30 5.45
CA LEU A 396 18.67 11.63 6.74
C LEU A 396 19.94 10.78 7.00
N VAL A 397 19.80 9.45 7.01
CA VAL A 397 20.90 8.54 7.39
C VAL A 397 22.08 8.55 6.39
N THR A 398 21.82 8.91 5.13
CA THR A 398 22.89 9.03 4.12
C THR A 398 23.60 10.38 4.15
N ARG A 399 23.00 11.40 4.74
CA ARG A 399 23.59 12.76 4.84
C ARG A 399 24.27 13.04 6.18
N ILE A 400 23.80 12.44 7.27
CA ILE A 400 24.35 12.69 8.59
C ILE A 400 25.74 12.05 8.69
N ARG A 401 26.71 12.85 9.12
CA ARG A 401 28.06 12.37 9.49
C ARG A 401 28.04 11.80 10.92
N VAL A 402 27.32 10.72 11.13
CA VAL A 402 27.29 9.99 12.39
C VAL A 402 28.25 8.82 12.32
N ASN A 403 28.69 8.34 13.49
CA ASN A 403 29.55 7.16 13.59
C ASN A 403 28.92 5.97 12.82
N ALA A 404 29.67 5.41 11.87
CA ALA A 404 29.20 4.29 11.05
C ALA A 404 28.73 3.07 11.86
N LYS A 405 29.26 2.87 13.06
CA LYS A 405 28.81 1.80 13.99
C LYS A 405 27.38 2.06 14.49
N LEU A 406 27.02 3.33 14.78
CA LEU A 406 25.67 3.68 15.23
C LEU A 406 24.65 3.50 14.10
N ILE A 407 24.99 3.95 12.89
CA ILE A 407 24.14 3.72 11.70
C ILE A 407 24.00 2.22 11.45
N GLY A 408 25.10 1.46 11.54
CA GLY A 408 25.08 0.00 11.37
C GLY A 408 24.22 -0.71 12.42
N ALA A 409 24.32 -0.32 13.69
CA ALA A 409 23.49 -0.87 14.76
C ALA A 409 21.99 -0.53 14.56
N TRP A 410 21.67 0.71 14.18
CA TRP A 410 20.31 1.07 13.84
C TRP A 410 19.79 0.30 12.63
N ALA A 411 20.57 0.21 11.54
CA ALA A 411 20.18 -0.56 10.36
C ALA A 411 19.94 -2.04 10.70
N ALA A 412 20.77 -2.63 11.56
CA ALA A 412 20.59 -4.00 12.04
C ALA A 412 19.32 -4.16 12.91
N SER A 413 18.84 -3.11 13.56
CA SER A 413 17.60 -3.16 14.33
C SER A 413 16.35 -3.03 13.47
N VAL A 414 16.48 -2.59 12.20
CA VAL A 414 15.39 -2.54 11.22
C VAL A 414 15.15 -3.92 10.59
N VAL A 415 16.22 -4.75 10.47
CA VAL A 415 16.18 -6.10 9.92
C VAL A 415 15.72 -7.11 10.98
#